data_69b70f2cd21600fbe5156031b990b907
#
_entry.id   69b70f2cd21600fbe5156031b990b907
#
_cell.length_a   1.000
_cell.length_b   1.000
_cell.length_c   1.000
_cell.angle_alpha   90.00
_cell.angle_beta   90.00
_cell.angle_gamma   90.00
#
_symmetry.space_group_name_H-M   'P 1'
#
loop_
_entity.id
_entity.type
_entity.pdbx_description
1 polymer ?
#
loop_
_entity_poly.entity_id
_entity_poly.type
_entity_poly.pdbx_seq_one_letter_code
_entity_poly.pdbx_strand_id
1 'polypeptide(L)'
;MRDAIGNVFTKALYCDNLPSDVYARADFASPVSGWLKLSPSWFTCFTTGPADTKGNKTWYYTQGDQVGSMPKIKGWGNVPAEVVQLPAGTPHPFPDLPRCPWF
;
A
#
# COMPACT_ATOMS: atom_id res chain seq x y z
N MET A 1 -14.55 -1.98 -3.41
CA MET A 1 -13.40 -2.91 -3.40
C MET A 1 -13.31 -3.55 -2.02
N ARG A 2 -12.97 -4.81 -1.97
CA ARG A 2 -12.93 -5.58 -0.72
C ARG A 2 -11.60 -6.34 -0.65
N ASP A 3 -10.93 -6.31 0.52
CA ASP A 3 -9.73 -7.11 0.72
C ASP A 3 -10.07 -8.55 1.17
N ALA A 4 -9.03 -9.35 1.43
CA ALA A 4 -9.20 -10.77 1.76
C ALA A 4 -9.76 -11.03 3.16
N ILE A 5 -9.75 -10.04 4.04
CA ILE A 5 -10.22 -10.16 5.43
C ILE A 5 -11.51 -9.39 5.69
N GLY A 6 -12.19 -8.96 4.64
CA GLY A 6 -13.54 -8.39 4.72
C GLY A 6 -13.63 -6.88 4.88
N ASN A 7 -12.53 -6.14 4.84
CA ASN A 7 -12.58 -4.68 4.80
C ASN A 7 -13.13 -4.21 3.46
N VAL A 8 -14.01 -3.21 3.47
CA VAL A 8 -14.62 -2.64 2.27
C VAL A 8 -14.09 -1.23 2.07
N PHE A 9 -13.65 -0.94 0.84
CA PHE A 9 -13.12 0.37 0.46
C PHE A 9 -13.99 0.97 -0.63
N THR A 10 -14.39 2.22 -0.44
CA THR A 10 -15.24 2.95 -1.39
C THR A 10 -14.43 3.90 -2.26
N LYS A 11 -13.17 4.12 -1.92
CA LYS A 11 -12.26 4.98 -2.67
C LYS A 11 -10.97 4.23 -2.99
N ALA A 12 -10.32 4.62 -4.08
CA ALA A 12 -9.00 4.12 -4.43
C ALA A 12 -8.23 5.21 -5.17
N LEU A 13 -6.95 5.31 -4.85
CA LEU A 13 -5.98 6.09 -5.62
C LEU A 13 -5.40 5.17 -6.68
N TYR A 14 -5.53 5.52 -7.96
CA TYR A 14 -4.95 4.77 -9.06
C TYR A 14 -3.83 5.59 -9.65
N CYS A 15 -2.58 5.17 -9.44
CA CYS A 15 -1.42 5.93 -9.93
C CYS A 15 -0.22 5.02 -10.15
N ASP A 16 0.80 5.57 -10.80
CA ASP A 16 2.06 4.87 -11.05
C ASP A 16 2.77 4.50 -9.75
N ASN A 17 3.52 3.41 -9.81
CA ASN A 17 4.28 2.91 -8.67
C ASN A 17 5.59 2.26 -9.14
N LEU A 18 6.55 2.21 -8.21
CA LEU A 18 7.75 1.41 -8.37
C LEU A 18 7.42 -0.06 -8.06
N PRO A 19 8.18 -1.02 -8.61
CA PRO A 19 8.13 -2.40 -8.12
C PRO A 19 8.50 -2.43 -6.65
N SER A 20 7.80 -3.25 -5.86
CA SER A 20 8.03 -3.29 -4.42
C SER A 20 7.50 -4.58 -3.79
N ASP A 21 8.13 -4.97 -2.69
CA ASP A 21 7.53 -5.90 -1.76
C ASP A 21 6.26 -5.26 -1.18
N VAL A 22 5.24 -6.10 -0.96
CA VAL A 22 4.03 -5.71 -0.25
C VAL A 22 4.08 -6.37 1.12
N TYR A 23 4.09 -5.57 2.17
CA TYR A 23 4.28 -6.05 3.54
C TYR A 23 2.92 -6.31 4.20
N ALA A 24 2.81 -7.41 4.94
CA ALA A 24 1.56 -7.77 5.63
C ALA A 24 1.11 -6.69 6.62
N ARG A 25 2.06 -6.02 7.27
CA ARG A 25 1.85 -4.85 8.11
C ARG A 25 2.63 -3.66 7.53
N ALA A 26 2.33 -2.46 7.98
CA ALA A 26 3.10 -1.26 7.63
C ALA A 26 4.43 -1.23 8.40
N ASP A 27 5.33 -2.15 8.08
CA ASP A 27 6.58 -2.38 8.79
C ASP A 27 7.52 -3.18 7.88
N PHE A 28 8.77 -2.74 7.73
CA PHE A 28 9.76 -3.42 6.91
C PHE A 28 10.18 -4.80 7.46
N ALA A 29 9.96 -5.07 8.75
CA ALA A 29 10.23 -6.36 9.37
C ALA A 29 9.06 -7.35 9.24
N SER A 30 7.94 -6.92 8.69
CA SER A 30 6.75 -7.75 8.49
C SER A 30 6.97 -8.77 7.37
N PRO A 31 6.25 -9.91 7.40
CA PRO A 31 6.26 -10.84 6.25
C PRO A 31 5.83 -10.15 4.96
N VAL A 32 6.39 -10.60 3.85
CA VAL A 32 6.03 -10.13 2.50
C VAL A 32 4.81 -10.88 2.03
N SER A 33 3.68 -10.21 1.94
CA SER A 33 2.40 -10.82 1.53
C SER A 33 2.24 -10.91 0.02
N GLY A 34 2.99 -10.11 -0.72
CA GLY A 34 2.94 -10.10 -2.18
C GLY A 34 3.97 -9.16 -2.77
N TRP A 35 3.86 -8.94 -4.08
CA TRP A 35 4.75 -8.04 -4.81
C TRP A 35 3.97 -7.20 -5.80
N LEU A 36 4.29 -5.90 -5.86
CA LEU A 36 3.89 -5.02 -6.96
C LEU A 36 4.94 -5.16 -8.05
N LYS A 37 4.51 -5.64 -9.23
CA LYS A 37 5.37 -5.84 -10.39
C LYS A 37 4.99 -4.95 -11.55
N LEU A 38 3.73 -4.52 -11.59
CA LEU A 38 3.16 -3.71 -12.66
C LEU A 38 2.85 -2.31 -12.16
N SER A 39 2.72 -1.38 -13.07
CA SER A 39 2.32 0.01 -12.83
C SER A 39 1.33 0.41 -13.92
N PRO A 40 0.29 1.19 -13.61
CA PRO A 40 -0.09 1.70 -12.30
C PRO A 40 -0.76 0.66 -11.41
N SER A 41 -0.96 1.00 -10.13
CA SER A 41 -1.63 0.16 -9.15
C SER A 41 -2.67 0.95 -8.38
N TRP A 42 -3.48 0.23 -7.59
CA TRP A 42 -4.55 0.80 -6.79
C TRP A 42 -4.14 0.81 -5.32
N PHE A 43 -4.42 1.92 -4.66
CA PHE A 43 -4.15 2.10 -3.24
C PHE A 43 -5.45 2.55 -2.58
N THR A 44 -5.90 1.83 -1.55
CA THR A 44 -7.27 2.02 -1.00
C THR A 44 -7.33 2.89 0.23
N CYS A 45 -6.24 2.95 0.99
CA CYS A 45 -6.17 3.73 2.22
C CYS A 45 -4.72 3.93 2.62
N PHE A 46 -4.50 4.77 3.63
CA PHE A 46 -3.16 4.99 4.16
C PHE A 46 -3.10 4.71 5.66
N THR A 47 -1.90 4.42 6.13
CA THR A 47 -1.60 4.29 7.55
C THR A 47 -0.20 4.87 7.82
N THR A 48 0.25 4.81 9.06
CA THR A 48 1.55 5.29 9.47
C THR A 48 2.43 4.12 9.87
N GLY A 49 3.69 4.15 9.46
CA GLY A 49 4.69 3.15 9.80
C GLY A 49 6.09 3.75 9.84
N PRO A 50 7.13 2.90 9.91
CA PRO A 50 8.50 3.38 9.86
C PRO A 50 8.77 4.23 8.63
N ALA A 51 9.65 5.22 8.79
CA ALA A 51 10.03 6.13 7.70
C ALA A 51 10.72 5.36 6.57
N ASP A 52 10.40 5.74 5.33
CA ASP A 52 11.08 5.24 4.15
C ASP A 52 12.42 5.98 3.94
N THR A 53 13.10 5.73 2.82
CA THR A 53 14.42 6.32 2.55
C THR A 53 14.37 7.85 2.40
N LYS A 54 13.19 8.41 2.17
CA LYS A 54 12.95 9.85 2.06
C LYS A 54 12.41 10.47 3.34
N GLY A 55 12.33 9.68 4.43
CA GLY A 55 11.85 10.16 5.72
C GLY A 55 10.33 10.21 5.86
N ASN A 56 9.59 9.67 4.90
CA ASN A 56 8.13 9.68 4.94
C ASN A 56 7.59 8.47 5.71
N LYS A 57 6.66 8.71 6.64
CA LYS A 57 6.05 7.66 7.48
C LYS A 57 4.70 7.19 6.96
N THR A 58 4.24 7.69 5.83
CA THR A 58 2.99 7.24 5.21
C THR A 58 3.20 5.90 4.50
N TRP A 59 2.27 4.99 4.73
CA TRP A 59 2.18 3.70 4.07
C TRP A 59 0.82 3.58 3.40
N TYR A 60 0.78 2.90 2.25
CA TYR A 60 -0.46 2.70 1.50
C TYR A 60 -0.83 1.23 1.45
N TYR A 61 -2.13 0.95 1.51
CA TYR A 61 -2.68 -0.40 1.44
C TYR A 61 -3.05 -0.73 0.00
N THR A 62 -2.57 -1.86 -0.49
CA THR A 62 -2.72 -2.28 -1.88
C THR A 62 -2.81 -3.80 -1.98
N GLN A 63 -3.15 -4.28 -3.15
CA GLN A 63 -3.06 -5.70 -3.48
C GLN A 63 -1.90 -5.92 -4.45
N GLY A 64 -0.97 -6.79 -4.10
CA GLY A 64 0.15 -7.16 -4.97
C GLY A 64 -0.31 -7.86 -6.24
N ASP A 65 0.48 -7.74 -7.28
CA ASP A 65 0.24 -8.42 -8.56
C ASP A 65 0.57 -9.91 -8.46
N GLN A 66 1.37 -10.29 -7.49
CA GLN A 66 1.74 -11.66 -7.19
C GLN A 66 1.59 -11.93 -5.70
N VAL A 67 1.05 -13.10 -5.36
CA VAL A 67 0.86 -13.54 -3.98
C VAL A 67 2.18 -14.06 -3.41
N GLY A 68 2.48 -13.66 -2.17
CA GLY A 68 3.70 -14.05 -1.46
C GLY A 68 3.46 -15.11 -0.38
N SER A 69 4.10 -14.91 0.78
CA SER A 69 4.18 -15.90 1.84
C SER A 69 2.89 -16.15 2.62
N MET A 70 1.87 -15.33 2.43
CA MET A 70 0.59 -15.43 3.15
C MET A 70 -0.57 -15.54 2.17
N PRO A 71 -0.77 -16.72 1.52
CA PRO A 71 -1.73 -16.83 0.41
C PRO A 71 -3.18 -16.53 0.82
N LYS A 72 -3.54 -16.68 2.09
CA LYS A 72 -4.90 -16.40 2.56
C LYS A 72 -5.28 -14.93 2.46
N ILE A 73 -4.32 -14.00 2.50
CA ILE A 73 -4.60 -12.57 2.34
C ILE A 73 -4.45 -12.11 0.90
N LYS A 74 -4.18 -13.02 -0.04
CA LYS A 74 -4.28 -12.80 -1.50
C LYS A 74 -3.43 -11.64 -2.02
N GLY A 75 -2.27 -11.41 -1.40
CA GLY A 75 -1.37 -10.34 -1.82
C GLY A 75 -1.70 -8.96 -1.27
N TRP A 76 -2.74 -8.81 -0.46
CA TRP A 76 -3.04 -7.55 0.19
C TRP A 76 -2.01 -7.21 1.25
N GLY A 77 -1.68 -5.93 1.34
CA GLY A 77 -0.74 -5.44 2.33
C GLY A 77 -0.32 -4.00 2.06
N ASN A 78 0.81 -3.62 2.61
CA ASN A 78 1.23 -2.23 2.72
C ASN A 78 2.55 -1.98 1.98
N VAL A 79 2.67 -0.79 1.38
CA VAL A 79 3.90 -0.32 0.76
C VAL A 79 4.25 1.07 1.31
N PRO A 80 5.56 1.41 1.44
CA PRO A 80 5.94 2.74 1.88
C PRO A 80 5.63 3.79 0.82
N ALA A 81 5.51 5.04 1.25
CA ALA A 81 5.11 6.15 0.39
C ALA A 81 5.98 6.32 -0.85
N GLU A 82 7.29 6.07 -0.76
CA GLU A 82 8.20 6.23 -1.90
C GLU A 82 7.91 5.31 -3.09
N VAL A 83 7.15 4.23 -2.86
CA VAL A 83 6.71 3.31 -3.92
C VAL A 83 5.61 3.95 -4.77
N VAL A 84 4.80 4.81 -4.18
CA VAL A 84 3.66 5.45 -4.84
C VAL A 84 4.10 6.75 -5.47
N GLN A 85 4.05 6.83 -6.80
CA GLN A 85 4.58 7.95 -7.58
C GLN A 85 3.49 8.99 -7.83
N LEU A 86 3.21 9.83 -6.82
CA LEU A 86 2.26 10.92 -6.96
C LEU A 86 2.81 12.01 -7.89
N PRO A 87 1.92 12.80 -8.55
CA PRO A 87 2.35 13.95 -9.32
C PRO A 87 3.19 14.91 -8.48
N ALA A 88 4.14 15.60 -9.12
CA ALA A 88 4.99 16.57 -8.46
C ALA A 88 4.16 17.59 -7.69
N GLY A 89 4.56 17.88 -6.45
CA GLY A 89 3.86 18.82 -5.58
C GLY A 89 2.69 18.22 -4.80
N THR A 90 2.33 16.96 -5.03
CA THR A 90 1.28 16.29 -4.25
C THR A 90 1.90 15.67 -2.99
N PRO A 91 1.38 16.02 -1.80
CA PRO A 91 1.93 15.49 -0.55
C PRO A 91 1.49 14.06 -0.27
N HIS A 92 2.25 13.37 0.59
CA HIS A 92 1.83 12.12 1.23
C HIS A 92 1.34 12.42 2.66
N PRO A 93 0.23 11.83 3.11
CA PRO A 93 -0.68 10.95 2.36
C PRO A 93 -1.47 11.73 1.28
N PHE A 94 -1.90 11.00 0.25
CA PHE A 94 -2.72 11.60 -0.81
C PHE A 94 -4.00 12.19 -0.19
N PRO A 95 -4.33 13.49 -0.46
CA PRO A 95 -5.33 14.22 0.35
C PRO A 95 -6.73 13.60 0.40
N ASP A 96 -7.18 12.96 -0.67
CA ASP A 96 -8.54 12.42 -0.75
C ASP A 96 -8.62 10.95 -0.32
N LEU A 97 -7.51 10.33 0.04
CA LEU A 97 -7.49 8.93 0.44
C LEU A 97 -7.79 8.80 1.93
N PRO A 98 -8.70 7.91 2.34
CA PRO A 98 -9.04 7.76 3.75
C PRO A 98 -7.95 7.00 4.52
N ARG A 99 -7.97 7.14 5.84
CA ARG A 99 -7.18 6.27 6.72
C ARG A 99 -7.70 4.85 6.65
N CYS A 100 -6.79 3.89 6.79
CA CYS A 100 -7.17 2.49 6.88
C CYS A 100 -7.98 2.24 8.18
N PRO A 101 -8.95 1.29 8.16
CA PRO A 101 -9.84 1.08 9.30
C PRO A 101 -9.14 0.60 10.58
N TRP A 102 -7.94 0.04 10.45
CA TRP A 102 -7.13 -0.40 11.60
C TRP A 102 -6.15 0.64 12.12
N PHE A 103 -6.20 1.82 11.58
CA PHE A 103 -5.25 2.89 11.91
C PHE A 103 -5.37 3.33 13.37
#